data_699290e5f0ca1b7e0e0b5415df08b788
#
_entry.id   699290e5f0ca1b7e0e0b5415df08b788
#
_cell.length_a   1.000
_cell.length_b   1.000
_cell.length_c   1.000
_cell.angle_alpha   90.00
_cell.angle_beta   90.00
_cell.angle_gamma   90.00
#
_symmetry.space_group_name_H-M   'P 1'
#
loop_
_entity.id
_entity.type
_entity.pdbx_description
1 polymer ?
#
loop_
_entity_poly.entity_id
_entity_poly.type
_entity_poly.pdbx_seq_one_letter_code
_entity_poly.pdbx_strand_id
1 'polypeptide(L)'
;DKPGAQKLGTRFAVRGYPTMVVFDRGGQELTRLPGEVDAQQYNEVLTLSMSAQRSAKAVLAQARAGGQGLVEADWRLLAYYSWETDQQQLAGAGGVAALLRELAQACPAAHADSAMRLRLKALAVADSQAGPVAGAAAQRAPVLALLADAAQSRRHMDVLTNSAAG
;
A
#
# COMPACT_ATOMS: atom_id res chain seq x y z
N ASP A 1 25.29 9.59 -5.13
CA ASP A 1 24.17 9.44 -6.07
C ASP A 1 24.60 9.81 -7.46
N LYS A 2 24.37 8.93 -8.46
CA LYS A 2 24.71 9.22 -9.85
C LYS A 2 23.72 10.21 -10.45
N PRO A 3 24.16 11.17 -11.28
CA PRO A 3 23.27 12.19 -11.88
C PRO A 3 22.05 11.61 -12.63
N GLY A 4 22.18 10.41 -13.21
CA GLY A 4 21.09 9.69 -13.85
C GLY A 4 19.99 9.24 -12.88
N ALA A 5 20.39 8.78 -11.70
CA ALA A 5 19.43 8.35 -10.67
C ALA A 5 18.60 9.55 -10.14
N GLN A 6 19.24 10.70 -9.97
CA GLN A 6 18.55 11.93 -9.56
C GLN A 6 17.53 12.39 -10.59
N LYS A 7 17.89 12.37 -11.90
CA LYS A 7 16.97 12.69 -12.98
C LYS A 7 15.75 11.76 -13.03
N LEU A 8 15.97 10.46 -12.85
CA LEU A 8 14.88 9.48 -12.80
C LEU A 8 14.04 9.66 -11.53
N GLY A 9 14.67 9.87 -10.38
CA GLY A 9 13.98 10.16 -9.13
C GLY A 9 13.05 11.37 -9.24
N THR A 10 13.53 12.46 -9.82
CA THR A 10 12.72 13.66 -10.07
C THR A 10 11.61 13.40 -11.08
N ARG A 11 11.93 12.74 -12.21
CA ARG A 11 10.95 12.44 -13.27
C ARG A 11 9.79 11.60 -12.77
N PHE A 12 10.07 10.60 -11.95
CA PHE A 12 9.07 9.65 -11.43
C PHE A 12 8.68 9.94 -9.98
N ALA A 13 9.08 11.11 -9.51
CA ALA A 13 8.68 11.62 -8.21
C ALA A 13 8.91 10.59 -7.09
N VAL A 14 10.13 10.05 -6.99
CA VAL A 14 10.53 9.07 -5.96
C VAL A 14 10.97 9.83 -4.71
N ARG A 15 10.30 9.58 -3.58
CA ARG A 15 10.60 10.23 -2.28
C ARG A 15 11.51 9.40 -1.38
N GLY A 16 11.56 8.10 -1.58
CA GLY A 16 12.35 7.20 -0.76
C GLY A 16 13.06 6.15 -1.61
N TYR A 17 14.17 5.65 -1.13
CA TYR A 17 14.96 4.60 -1.77
C TYR A 17 15.10 3.42 -0.81
N PRO A 18 15.03 2.20 -1.32
CA PRO A 18 14.68 1.82 -2.69
C PRO A 18 13.16 1.93 -2.97
N THR A 19 12.80 2.37 -4.17
CA THR A 19 11.40 2.36 -4.68
C THR A 19 11.39 1.71 -6.05
N MET A 20 10.48 0.79 -6.28
CA MET A 20 10.25 0.18 -7.57
C MET A 20 8.97 0.72 -8.18
N VAL A 21 9.05 1.19 -9.42
CA VAL A 21 7.89 1.65 -10.18
C VAL A 21 7.75 0.78 -11.42
N VAL A 22 6.57 0.23 -11.62
CA VAL A 22 6.24 -0.61 -12.78
C VAL A 22 5.40 0.20 -13.76
N PHE A 23 5.84 0.22 -15.02
CA PHE A 23 5.19 0.95 -16.10
C PHE A 23 4.60 -0.01 -17.12
N ASP A 24 3.53 0.41 -17.77
CA ASP A 24 3.04 -0.23 -18.96
C ASP A 24 3.92 0.11 -20.19
N ARG A 25 3.57 -0.48 -21.35
CA ARG A 25 4.28 -0.24 -22.62
C ARG A 25 4.18 1.21 -23.11
N GLY A 26 3.18 1.94 -22.65
CA GLY A 26 2.98 3.36 -22.97
C GLY A 26 3.76 4.29 -22.01
N GLY A 27 4.46 3.75 -21.01
CA GLY A 27 5.18 4.51 -20.01
C GLY A 27 4.28 5.09 -18.92
N GLN A 28 3.05 4.57 -18.76
CA GLN A 28 2.14 4.93 -17.69
C GLN A 28 2.43 4.08 -16.46
N GLU A 29 2.51 4.69 -15.29
CA GLU A 29 2.72 3.96 -14.03
C GLU A 29 1.53 3.04 -13.73
N LEU A 30 1.79 1.74 -13.66
CA LEU A 30 0.82 0.74 -13.25
C LEU A 30 0.74 0.64 -11.73
N THR A 31 1.89 0.51 -11.09
CA THR A 31 1.97 0.42 -9.64
C THR A 31 3.35 0.83 -9.13
N ARG A 32 3.43 1.03 -7.83
CA ARG A 32 4.62 1.41 -7.10
C ARG A 32 4.76 0.55 -5.86
N LEU A 33 5.94 0.02 -5.62
CA LEU A 33 6.23 -0.94 -4.56
C LEU A 33 7.28 -0.38 -3.62
N PRO A 34 7.19 -0.65 -2.31
CA PRO A 34 8.29 -0.40 -1.40
C PRO A 34 9.48 -1.26 -1.81
N GLY A 35 10.68 -0.70 -1.73
CA GLY A 35 11.88 -1.41 -2.15
C GLY A 35 12.41 -2.41 -1.12
N GLU A 36 12.04 -2.25 0.14
CA GLU A 36 12.40 -3.16 1.24
C GLU A 36 11.26 -4.14 1.49
N VAL A 37 11.14 -5.13 0.62
CA VAL A 37 10.24 -6.27 0.79
C VAL A 37 11.05 -7.55 0.70
N ASP A 38 10.61 -8.60 1.40
CA ASP A 38 11.26 -9.90 1.27
C ASP A 38 11.10 -10.47 -0.15
N ALA A 39 11.96 -11.43 -0.51
CA ALA A 39 12.02 -11.97 -1.86
C ALA A 39 10.71 -12.63 -2.31
N GLN A 40 9.94 -13.21 -1.39
CA GLN A 40 8.66 -13.85 -1.71
C GLN A 40 7.61 -12.78 -2.04
N GLN A 41 7.48 -11.77 -1.22
CA GLN A 41 6.57 -10.65 -1.47
C GLN A 41 6.95 -9.88 -2.72
N TYR A 42 8.25 -9.70 -2.97
CA TYR A 42 8.76 -9.10 -4.19
C TYR A 42 8.22 -9.83 -5.43
N ASN A 43 8.36 -11.16 -5.47
CA ASN A 43 7.87 -11.96 -6.59
C ASN A 43 6.35 -11.92 -6.74
N GLU A 44 5.61 -11.96 -5.63
CA GLU A 44 4.15 -11.88 -5.65
C GLU A 44 3.67 -10.53 -6.21
N VAL A 45 4.26 -9.43 -5.75
CA VAL A 45 3.85 -8.10 -6.19
C VAL A 45 4.33 -7.80 -7.61
N LEU A 46 5.50 -8.28 -8.00
CA LEU A 46 5.96 -8.18 -9.38
C LEU A 46 5.03 -8.95 -10.32
N THR A 47 4.66 -10.18 -9.97
CA THR A 47 3.71 -10.99 -10.74
C THR A 47 2.34 -10.30 -10.84
N LEU A 48 1.85 -9.76 -9.73
CA LEU A 48 0.61 -9.00 -9.69
C LEU A 48 0.69 -7.77 -10.61
N SER A 49 1.79 -7.05 -10.59
CA SER A 49 2.01 -5.86 -11.40
C SER A 49 2.11 -6.19 -12.89
N MET A 50 2.79 -7.29 -13.24
CA MET A 50 2.92 -7.75 -14.62
C MET A 50 1.59 -8.26 -15.19
N SER A 51 0.70 -8.78 -14.37
CA SER A 51 -0.64 -9.21 -14.74
C SER A 51 -1.68 -8.09 -14.68
N ALA A 52 -1.35 -6.94 -14.10
CA ALA A 52 -2.27 -5.82 -13.95
C ALA A 52 -2.64 -5.23 -15.32
N GLN A 53 -3.93 -5.23 -15.62
CA GLN A 53 -4.47 -4.60 -16.83
C GLN A 53 -4.82 -3.13 -16.62
N ARG A 54 -4.83 -2.68 -15.38
CA ARG A 54 -5.21 -1.32 -14.96
C ARG A 54 -4.19 -0.76 -13.99
N SER A 55 -3.97 0.55 -14.07
CA SER A 55 -3.09 1.22 -13.11
C SER A 55 -3.74 1.32 -11.72
N ALA A 56 -2.93 1.42 -10.68
CA ALA A 56 -3.41 1.66 -9.32
C ALA A 56 -4.31 2.89 -9.22
N LYS A 57 -4.02 3.93 -10.01
CA LYS A 57 -4.87 5.13 -10.13
C LYS A 57 -6.26 4.81 -10.66
N ALA A 58 -6.36 4.00 -11.72
CA ALA A 58 -7.65 3.61 -12.30
C ALA A 58 -8.44 2.71 -11.35
N VAL A 59 -7.77 1.74 -10.71
CA VAL A 59 -8.38 0.87 -9.71
C VAL A 59 -8.89 1.66 -8.50
N LEU A 60 -8.10 2.63 -8.02
CA LEU A 60 -8.50 3.53 -6.94
C LEU A 60 -9.76 4.34 -7.29
N ALA A 61 -9.80 4.90 -8.50
CA ALA A 61 -10.98 5.66 -8.96
C ALA A 61 -12.23 4.77 -8.96
N GLN A 62 -12.11 3.51 -9.40
CA GLN A 62 -13.22 2.56 -9.38
C GLN A 62 -13.60 2.11 -7.96
N ALA A 63 -12.63 1.92 -7.06
CA ALA A 63 -12.91 1.60 -5.66
C ALA A 63 -13.73 2.72 -5.00
N ARG A 64 -13.39 3.97 -5.24
CA ARG A 64 -14.13 5.15 -4.76
C ARG A 64 -15.52 5.30 -5.39
N ALA A 65 -15.71 4.80 -6.59
CA ALA A 65 -17.01 4.76 -7.27
C ALA A 65 -17.90 3.58 -6.81
N GLY A 66 -17.53 2.89 -5.74
CA GLY A 66 -18.30 1.78 -5.16
C GLY A 66 -17.73 0.40 -5.43
N GLY A 67 -16.57 0.31 -6.09
CA GLY A 67 -15.78 -0.92 -6.23
C GLY A 67 -16.40 -2.02 -7.09
N GLN A 68 -17.49 -1.75 -7.80
CA GLN A 68 -18.13 -2.76 -8.62
C GLN A 68 -17.20 -3.26 -9.74
N GLY A 69 -17.11 -4.58 -9.90
CA GLY A 69 -16.27 -5.21 -10.90
C GLY A 69 -14.77 -5.23 -10.57
N LEU A 70 -14.37 -4.78 -9.38
CA LEU A 70 -13.02 -5.02 -8.88
C LEU A 70 -12.88 -6.46 -8.43
N VAL A 71 -11.79 -7.08 -8.85
CA VAL A 71 -11.43 -8.46 -8.48
C VAL A 71 -10.36 -8.46 -7.39
N GLU A 72 -10.03 -9.64 -6.87
CA GLU A 72 -9.01 -9.80 -5.82
C GLU A 72 -7.66 -9.16 -6.20
N ALA A 73 -7.22 -9.33 -7.46
CA ALA A 73 -5.98 -8.74 -7.95
C ALA A 73 -5.97 -7.20 -7.86
N ASP A 74 -7.11 -6.55 -8.09
CA ASP A 74 -7.24 -5.10 -7.98
C ASP A 74 -7.11 -4.64 -6.52
N TRP A 75 -7.79 -5.32 -5.59
CA TRP A 75 -7.68 -5.02 -4.17
C TRP A 75 -6.28 -5.27 -3.63
N ARG A 76 -5.62 -6.36 -4.09
CA ARG A 76 -4.21 -6.61 -3.79
C ARG A 76 -3.31 -5.50 -4.35
N LEU A 77 -3.55 -5.03 -5.58
CA LEU A 77 -2.79 -3.93 -6.18
C LEU A 77 -2.84 -2.68 -5.30
N LEU A 78 -4.01 -2.30 -4.80
CA LEU A 78 -4.17 -1.17 -3.87
C LEU A 78 -3.54 -1.43 -2.51
N ALA A 79 -3.65 -2.66 -1.98
CA ALA A 79 -3.11 -3.03 -0.68
C ALA A 79 -1.57 -3.06 -0.66
N TYR A 80 -0.93 -3.40 -1.78
CA TYR A 80 0.53 -3.43 -1.91
C TYR A 80 1.13 -2.13 -2.46
N TYR A 81 0.32 -1.22 -2.98
CA TYR A 81 0.81 0.06 -3.48
C TYR A 81 1.59 0.83 -2.38
N SER A 82 2.73 1.40 -2.76
CA SER A 82 3.56 2.22 -1.85
C SER A 82 2.99 3.63 -1.76
N TRP A 83 2.02 3.80 -0.88
CA TRP A 83 1.36 5.09 -0.62
C TRP A 83 2.31 6.13 -0.03
N GLU A 84 3.32 5.68 0.69
CA GLU A 84 4.32 6.51 1.36
C GLU A 84 5.22 7.23 0.36
N THR A 85 5.48 6.58 -0.79
CA THR A 85 6.30 7.14 -1.86
C THR A 85 5.48 7.72 -3.01
N ASP A 86 4.14 7.73 -2.87
CA ASP A 86 3.23 8.26 -3.89
C ASP A 86 3.28 9.79 -3.94
N GLN A 87 3.89 10.31 -4.99
CA GLN A 87 3.92 11.75 -5.22
C GLN A 87 2.81 12.25 -6.16
N GLN A 88 2.10 11.36 -6.82
CA GLN A 88 0.90 11.75 -7.57
C GLN A 88 -0.23 12.20 -6.65
N GLN A 89 0.00 12.08 -5.33
CA GLN A 89 -0.94 12.47 -4.30
C GLN A 89 -2.34 11.89 -4.53
N LEU A 90 -2.38 10.62 -4.95
CA LEU A 90 -3.63 9.90 -5.22
C LEU A 90 -4.54 9.85 -3.99
N ALA A 91 -3.96 9.97 -2.80
CA ALA A 91 -4.72 10.06 -1.55
C ALA A 91 -5.55 11.35 -1.45
N GLY A 92 -5.13 12.42 -2.12
CA GLY A 92 -5.80 13.72 -2.06
C GLY A 92 -5.64 14.43 -0.72
N ALA A 93 -6.46 15.44 -0.48
CA ALA A 93 -6.38 16.30 0.70
C ALA A 93 -6.65 15.57 2.03
N GLY A 94 -7.35 14.43 2.02
CA GLY A 94 -7.60 13.63 3.22
C GLY A 94 -6.39 12.85 3.75
N GLY A 95 -5.34 12.76 2.94
CA GLY A 95 -4.11 12.07 3.28
C GLY A 95 -4.20 10.54 3.20
N VAL A 96 -3.02 9.91 3.28
CA VAL A 96 -2.86 8.46 3.06
C VAL A 96 -3.61 7.63 4.10
N ALA A 97 -3.53 7.99 5.38
CA ALA A 97 -4.18 7.23 6.44
C ALA A 97 -5.71 7.20 6.32
N ALA A 98 -6.32 8.31 5.89
CA ALA A 98 -7.77 8.38 5.66
C ALA A 98 -8.19 7.52 4.46
N LEU A 99 -7.44 7.62 3.35
CA LEU A 99 -7.65 6.80 2.17
C LEU A 99 -7.54 5.30 2.47
N LEU A 100 -6.51 4.89 3.18
CA LEU A 100 -6.31 3.47 3.52
C LEU A 100 -7.46 2.92 4.38
N ARG A 101 -8.01 3.73 5.30
CA ARG A 101 -9.19 3.35 6.07
C ARG A 101 -10.44 3.24 5.19
N GLU A 102 -10.64 4.19 4.29
CA GLU A 102 -11.72 4.16 3.31
C GLU A 102 -11.67 2.87 2.47
N LEU A 103 -10.51 2.57 1.90
CA LEU A 103 -10.29 1.36 1.10
C LEU A 103 -10.50 0.07 1.91
N ALA A 104 -10.02 0.03 3.15
CA ALA A 104 -10.18 -1.13 4.02
C ALA A 104 -11.68 -1.38 4.38
N GLN A 105 -12.47 -0.33 4.47
CA GLN A 105 -13.92 -0.43 4.71
C GLN A 105 -14.68 -0.84 3.44
N ALA A 106 -14.27 -0.31 2.28
CA ALA A 106 -14.88 -0.62 1.00
C ALA A 106 -14.50 -2.02 0.47
N CYS A 107 -13.40 -2.59 0.95
CA CYS A 107 -12.90 -3.88 0.50
C CYS A 107 -13.88 -5.00 0.91
N PRO A 108 -14.38 -5.81 -0.05
CA PRO A 108 -15.30 -6.89 0.25
C PRO A 108 -14.72 -7.92 1.23
N ALA A 109 -15.58 -8.53 2.05
CA ALA A 109 -15.17 -9.55 3.02
C ALA A 109 -14.48 -10.76 2.38
N ALA A 110 -14.79 -11.06 1.11
CA ALA A 110 -14.11 -12.09 0.33
C ALA A 110 -12.60 -11.81 0.14
N HIS A 111 -12.15 -10.57 0.31
CA HIS A 111 -10.76 -10.14 0.17
C HIS A 111 -10.16 -9.70 1.52
N ALA A 112 -10.42 -10.48 2.57
CA ALA A 112 -10.08 -10.16 3.96
C ALA A 112 -8.59 -9.83 4.17
N ASP A 113 -7.69 -10.52 3.48
CA ASP A 113 -6.24 -10.27 3.55
C ASP A 113 -5.88 -8.87 3.06
N SER A 114 -6.45 -8.44 1.93
CA SER A 114 -6.25 -7.08 1.39
C SER A 114 -6.82 -6.02 2.33
N ALA A 115 -8.03 -6.26 2.87
CA ALA A 115 -8.64 -5.36 3.85
C ALA A 115 -7.79 -5.23 5.12
N MET A 116 -7.25 -6.34 5.63
CA MET A 116 -6.37 -6.35 6.79
C MET A 116 -5.08 -5.57 6.53
N ARG A 117 -4.43 -5.80 5.38
CA ARG A 117 -3.22 -5.08 4.99
C ARG A 117 -3.45 -3.58 4.89
N LEU A 118 -4.55 -3.14 4.29
CA LEU A 118 -4.94 -1.73 4.20
C LEU A 118 -5.15 -1.12 5.59
N ARG A 119 -5.78 -1.83 6.53
CA ARG A 119 -5.95 -1.39 7.93
C ARG A 119 -4.62 -1.23 8.63
N LEU A 120 -3.72 -2.21 8.53
CA LEU A 120 -2.40 -2.14 9.15
C LEU A 120 -1.59 -0.97 8.62
N LYS A 121 -1.58 -0.76 7.29
CA LYS A 121 -0.94 0.41 6.69
C LYS A 121 -1.55 1.73 7.16
N ALA A 122 -2.88 1.79 7.29
CA ALA A 122 -3.55 2.98 7.82
C ALA A 122 -3.11 3.31 9.25
N LEU A 123 -2.90 2.28 10.08
CA LEU A 123 -2.40 2.41 11.44
C LEU A 123 -0.95 2.91 11.45
N ALA A 124 -0.09 2.27 10.66
CA ALA A 124 1.31 2.63 10.55
C ALA A 124 1.52 4.09 10.14
N VAL A 125 0.78 4.54 9.11
CA VAL A 125 0.85 5.93 8.63
C VAL A 125 0.28 6.90 9.68
N ALA A 126 -0.79 6.55 10.37
CA ALA A 126 -1.37 7.41 11.41
C ALA A 126 -0.43 7.57 12.61
N ASP A 127 0.24 6.50 13.02
CA ASP A 127 1.20 6.50 14.13
C ASP A 127 2.43 7.36 13.82
N SER A 128 2.93 7.29 12.58
CA SER A 128 4.07 8.12 12.15
C SER A 128 3.75 9.62 12.05
N GLN A 129 2.49 9.99 11.86
CA GLN A 129 2.09 11.40 11.70
C GLN A 129 1.64 12.10 12.99
N ALA A 130 1.21 11.35 13.99
CA ALA A 130 0.43 11.91 15.11
C ALA A 130 1.14 11.91 16.46
N GLY A 131 2.29 11.24 16.59
CA GLY A 131 2.84 10.98 17.91
C GLY A 131 1.89 10.12 18.79
N PRO A 132 2.14 9.92 20.07
CA PRO A 132 1.32 9.07 20.93
C PRO A 132 -0.08 9.66 21.11
N VAL A 133 -1.06 9.19 20.34
CA VAL A 133 -2.41 9.76 20.25
C VAL A 133 -3.47 8.94 20.96
N ALA A 134 -4.40 9.69 21.56
CA ALA A 134 -5.71 9.21 22.02
C ALA A 134 -6.49 8.59 20.83
N GLY A 135 -6.60 7.30 20.80
CA GLY A 135 -7.20 6.51 19.69
C GLY A 135 -6.46 5.21 19.44
N ALA A 136 -5.23 5.11 19.86
CA ALA A 136 -4.42 3.91 19.77
C ALA A 136 -5.08 2.67 20.44
N ALA A 137 -5.89 2.86 21.47
CA ALA A 137 -6.55 1.77 22.17
C ALA A 137 -7.57 1.02 21.29
N ALA A 138 -8.40 1.74 20.55
CA ALA A 138 -9.40 1.13 19.64
C ALA A 138 -8.74 0.42 18.45
N GLN A 139 -7.53 0.85 18.10
CA GLN A 139 -6.77 0.29 16.99
C GLN A 139 -5.87 -0.88 17.43
N ARG A 140 -5.54 -0.96 18.71
CA ARG A 140 -4.70 -2.05 19.28
C ARG A 140 -5.39 -3.42 19.24
N ALA A 141 -6.68 -3.49 19.49
CA ALA A 141 -7.38 -4.78 19.55
C ALA A 141 -7.28 -5.57 18.23
N PRO A 142 -7.52 -5.00 17.03
CA PRO A 142 -7.32 -5.71 15.77
C PRO A 142 -5.88 -6.13 15.51
N VAL A 143 -4.90 -5.33 15.91
CA VAL A 143 -3.47 -5.66 15.77
C VAL A 143 -3.09 -6.79 16.72
N LEU A 144 -3.53 -6.73 17.97
CA LEU A 144 -3.27 -7.81 18.94
C LEU A 144 -3.92 -9.14 18.50
N ALA A 145 -5.14 -9.09 17.96
CA ALA A 145 -5.78 -10.27 17.40
C ALA A 145 -4.99 -10.85 16.22
N LEU A 146 -4.46 -9.99 15.34
CA LEU A 146 -3.61 -10.43 14.24
C LEU A 146 -2.29 -11.01 14.74
N LEU A 147 -1.65 -10.39 15.74
CA LEU A 147 -0.40 -10.87 16.32
C LEU A 147 -0.56 -12.20 17.08
N ALA A 148 -1.76 -12.50 17.55
CA ALA A 148 -2.09 -13.79 18.16
C ALA A 148 -2.19 -14.93 17.13
N ASP A 149 -2.37 -14.61 15.84
CA ASP A 149 -2.37 -15.57 14.74
C ASP A 149 -1.01 -15.56 14.02
N ALA A 150 -0.22 -16.60 14.21
CA ALA A 150 1.12 -16.70 13.63
C ALA A 150 1.13 -16.76 12.09
N ALA A 151 0.06 -17.25 11.46
CA ALA A 151 -0.04 -17.28 9.99
C ALA A 151 -0.34 -15.88 9.45
N GLN A 152 -1.26 -15.15 10.06
CA GLN A 152 -1.58 -13.77 9.71
C GLN A 152 -0.40 -12.83 10.00
N SER A 153 0.27 -12.98 11.14
CA SER A 153 1.47 -12.21 11.47
C SER A 153 2.56 -12.36 10.42
N ARG A 154 2.85 -13.60 10.00
CA ARG A 154 3.85 -13.85 8.93
C ARG A 154 3.44 -13.23 7.61
N ARG A 155 2.16 -13.29 7.24
CA ARG A 155 1.63 -12.76 5.99
C ARG A 155 1.74 -11.23 5.88
N HIS A 156 1.72 -10.55 7.00
CA HIS A 156 1.78 -9.08 7.09
C HIS A 156 3.04 -8.55 7.77
N MET A 157 4.07 -9.41 7.94
CA MET A 157 5.29 -9.07 8.66
C MET A 157 5.98 -7.81 8.10
N ASP A 158 6.00 -7.66 6.79
CA ASP A 158 6.59 -6.49 6.13
C ASP A 158 5.95 -5.16 6.57
N VAL A 159 4.62 -5.13 6.73
CA VAL A 159 3.93 -3.93 7.21
C VAL A 159 4.21 -3.70 8.70
N LEU A 160 4.27 -4.79 9.49
CA LEU A 160 4.51 -4.70 10.93
C LEU A 160 5.94 -4.25 11.26
N THR A 161 6.94 -4.70 10.48
CA THR A 161 8.35 -4.37 10.72
C THR A 161 8.74 -3.01 10.16
N ASN A 162 8.26 -2.64 8.97
CA ASN A 162 8.59 -1.35 8.36
C ASN A 162 7.94 -0.17 9.09
N SER A 163 6.86 -0.41 9.83
CA SER A 163 6.24 0.61 10.69
C SER A 163 7.02 0.90 11.97
N ALA A 164 7.87 -0.02 12.41
CA ALA A 164 8.69 0.12 13.61
C ALA A 164 10.06 0.77 13.35
N ALA A 165 10.41 1.03 12.10
CA ALA A 165 11.73 1.54 11.68
C ALA A 165 11.76 3.06 11.42
N GLY A 166 10.71 3.79 11.78
CA GLY A 166 10.59 5.24 11.67
C GLY A 166 10.72 5.95 13.02
#